data_3628e6631a9ce5184d9d55acd20ff748
#
_entry.id   3628e6631a9ce5184d9d55acd20ff748
#
_cell.length_a   1.000
_cell.length_b   1.000
_cell.length_c   1.000
_cell.angle_alpha   90.00
_cell.angle_beta   90.00
_cell.angle_gamma   90.00
#
_symmetry.space_group_name_H-M   'P 1'
#
loop_
_entity.id
_entity.type
_entity.pdbx_description
1 polymer ?
#
loop_
_entity_poly.entity_id
_entity_poly.type
_entity_poly.pdbx_seq_one_letter_code
_entity_poly.pdbx_strand_id
1 'polypeptide(L)'
;MNKLLLITTLLATTLLSSASFADDDCNDPVAQWQPKKVLREKLEAEGWKVQRIKVDDGCYEVKGYDQHGNKVKAEYFPASLRLRKLEIKYDKDAVIPAESSDEKINF
;
A
#
# COMPACT_ATOMS: atom_id res chain seq x y z
N MET A 1 -20.24 54.91 -15.26
CA MET A 1 -19.90 54.44 -15.17
C MET A 1 -19.64 53.55 -14.81
N ASN A 2 -19.51 53.11 -14.70
CA ASN A 2 -19.09 52.34 -14.45
C ASN A 2 -18.63 51.44 -14.34
N LYS A 3 -18.45 51.18 -14.23
CA LYS A 3 -17.90 50.44 -14.16
C LYS A 3 -17.46 49.48 -13.96
N LEU A 4 -17.36 49.17 -13.89
CA LEU A 4 -16.85 48.39 -13.74
C LEU A 4 -16.45 47.44 -13.59
N LEU A 5 -16.28 47.12 -13.49
CA LEU A 5 -15.81 46.37 -13.37
C LEU A 5 -15.40 45.43 -13.25
N LEU A 6 -15.23 45.01 -13.13
CA LEU A 6 -14.72 44.23 -13.00
C LEU A 6 -14.33 43.25 -12.84
N ILE A 7 -14.18 42.85 -12.70
CA ILE A 7 -13.73 42.03 -12.54
C ILE A 7 -13.30 41.11 -12.38
N THR A 8 -13.11 40.65 -12.20
CA THR A 8 -12.55 39.86 -12.02
C THR A 8 -12.16 38.88 -11.95
N THR A 9 -12.06 38.45 -11.93
CA THR A 9 -11.53 37.55 -11.89
C THR A 9 -11.15 36.58 -11.54
N LEU A 10 -11.06 35.95 -11.26
CA LEU A 10 -10.64 35.07 -10.88
C LEU A 10 -10.13 34.06 -10.94
N LEU A 11 -9.89 33.58 -10.91
CA LEU A 11 -9.31 32.66 -11.00
C LEU A 11 -9.12 31.57 -10.52
N ALA A 12 -9.15 30.95 -10.37
CA ALA A 12 -9.18 29.92 -9.94
C ALA A 12 -8.29 29.15 -9.96
N THR A 13 -7.76 28.85 -9.88
CA THR A 13 -6.75 28.24 -9.83
C THR A 13 -6.72 27.00 -9.40
N THR A 14 -6.96 26.36 -9.29
CA THR A 14 -6.94 25.19 -8.97
C THR A 14 -6.01 24.38 -8.86
N LEU A 15 -5.55 24.02 -8.59
CA LEU A 15 -4.62 23.30 -8.43
C LEU A 15 -4.66 22.03 -8.28
N LEU A 16 -4.56 21.37 -8.32
CA LEU A 16 -4.50 20.20 -8.25
C LEU A 16 -3.65 19.51 -7.87
N SER A 17 -3.31 19.20 -7.41
CA SER A 17 -2.50 18.56 -6.91
C SER A 17 -2.36 17.34 -7.15
N SER A 18 -1.95 16.90 -7.51
CA SER A 18 -1.70 15.81 -7.84
C SER A 18 -1.25 14.95 -7.06
N ALA A 19 -1.43 14.38 -6.71
CA ALA A 19 -1.04 13.56 -5.94
C ALA A 19 -0.20 12.66 -6.34
N SER A 20 0.57 12.51 -5.99
CA SER A 20 1.47 11.73 -6.43
C SER A 20 1.43 10.63 -5.74
N PHE A 21 1.13 9.77 -5.84
CA PHE A 21 1.16 8.73 -5.13
C PHE A 21 2.21 7.93 -5.20
N ALA A 22 2.81 7.90 -5.84
CA ALA A 22 3.75 7.08 -6.02
C ALA A 22 4.58 6.77 -5.00
N ASP A 23 5.25 7.27 -4.50
CA ASP A 23 6.15 6.90 -3.69
C ASP A 23 5.84 7.16 -2.46
N ASP A 24 4.93 6.90 -2.00
CA ASP A 24 4.73 7.23 -0.86
C ASP A 24 5.34 6.45 0.12
N ASP A 25 6.17 6.87 0.88
CA ASP A 25 6.65 6.19 2.01
C ASP A 25 5.59 6.23 3.05
N CYS A 26 5.72 5.44 4.06
CA CYS A 26 4.78 5.43 5.14
C CYS A 26 5.15 6.55 6.09
N ASN A 27 4.24 7.46 6.31
CA ASN A 27 4.48 8.56 7.19
C ASN A 27 3.40 8.71 8.21
N ASP A 28 2.72 7.68 8.55
CA ASP A 28 1.62 7.77 9.51
C ASP A 28 2.15 8.15 10.89
N PRO A 29 1.50 9.04 11.59
CA PRO A 29 1.94 9.40 12.93
C PRO A 29 1.90 8.19 13.84
N VAL A 30 2.96 8.00 14.60
CA VAL A 30 3.07 6.83 15.43
C VAL A 30 1.88 6.68 16.37
N ALA A 31 1.33 7.78 16.82
CA ALA A 31 0.20 7.70 17.72
C ALA A 31 -1.01 7.04 17.10
N GLN A 32 -1.04 6.94 15.77
CA GLN A 32 -2.18 6.33 15.12
C GLN A 32 -1.89 4.92 14.65
N TRP A 33 -0.72 4.40 14.92
CA TRP A 33 -0.39 3.08 14.44
C TRP A 33 -1.20 2.02 15.17
N GLN A 34 -1.62 1.04 14.45
CA GLN A 34 -2.27 -0.09 15.05
C GLN A 34 -1.21 -1.11 15.45
N PRO A 35 -1.44 -1.91 16.45
CA PRO A 35 -0.42 -2.88 16.86
C PRO A 35 -0.15 -3.91 15.78
N LYS A 36 1.06 -4.42 15.73
CA LYS A 36 1.40 -5.44 14.76
C LYS A 36 0.49 -6.64 14.87
N LYS A 37 -0.01 -6.89 16.07
CA LYS A 37 -0.89 -8.03 16.27
C LYS A 37 -2.13 -7.91 15.44
N VAL A 38 -2.67 -6.71 15.29
CA VAL A 38 -3.88 -6.53 14.52
C VAL A 38 -3.60 -6.86 13.04
N LEU A 39 -2.45 -6.44 12.55
CA LEU A 39 -2.09 -6.76 11.17
C LEU A 39 -1.91 -8.26 11.00
N ARG A 40 -1.28 -8.91 11.98
CA ARG A 40 -1.08 -10.34 11.88
C ARG A 40 -2.42 -11.06 11.84
N GLU A 41 -3.34 -10.65 12.67
CA GLU A 41 -4.63 -11.31 12.70
C GLU A 41 -5.37 -11.12 11.40
N LYS A 42 -5.24 -9.93 10.82
CA LYS A 42 -5.90 -9.68 9.59
C LYS A 42 -5.35 -10.59 8.50
N LEU A 43 -4.05 -10.72 8.42
CA LEU A 43 -3.44 -11.53 7.38
C LEU A 43 -3.68 -13.02 7.60
N GLU A 44 -3.66 -13.44 8.85
CA GLU A 44 -3.92 -14.85 9.11
C GLU A 44 -5.37 -15.19 8.77
N ALA A 45 -6.27 -14.25 8.95
CA ALA A 45 -7.64 -14.49 8.57
C ALA A 45 -7.78 -14.61 7.05
N GLU A 46 -6.84 -14.06 6.31
CA GLU A 46 -6.84 -14.18 4.87
C GLU A 46 -6.09 -15.43 4.40
N GLY A 47 -5.63 -16.23 5.32
CA GLY A 47 -4.95 -17.46 4.95
C GLY A 47 -3.44 -17.37 4.87
N TRP A 48 -2.87 -16.26 5.24
CA TRP A 48 -1.42 -16.12 5.19
C TRP A 48 -0.77 -16.75 6.41
N LYS A 49 0.48 -17.10 6.26
CA LYS A 49 1.23 -17.61 7.36
C LYS A 49 2.27 -16.55 7.60
N VAL A 50 2.08 -15.74 8.60
CA VAL A 50 2.96 -14.61 8.85
C VAL A 50 4.16 -15.07 9.68
N GLN A 51 5.36 -14.83 9.16
CA GLN A 51 6.54 -15.20 9.88
C GLN A 51 7.08 -14.03 10.67
N ARG A 52 6.97 -12.83 10.18
CA ARG A 52 7.56 -11.73 10.85
C ARG A 52 6.96 -10.41 10.42
N ILE A 53 6.79 -9.52 11.33
CA ILE A 53 6.34 -8.17 11.03
C ILE A 53 7.34 -7.25 11.70
N LYS A 54 7.94 -6.35 10.96
CA LYS A 54 8.85 -5.41 11.56
C LYS A 54 8.60 -4.02 11.00
N VAL A 55 9.12 -3.01 11.62
CA VAL A 55 8.98 -1.66 11.13
C VAL A 55 10.16 -1.38 10.20
N ASP A 56 9.87 -0.87 9.03
CA ASP A 56 10.92 -0.58 8.08
C ASP A 56 10.52 0.71 7.36
N ASP A 57 11.25 1.77 7.53
CA ASP A 57 10.99 3.04 6.90
C ASP A 57 9.57 3.52 7.17
N GLY A 58 9.14 3.37 8.38
CA GLY A 58 7.82 3.86 8.77
C GLY A 58 6.68 2.96 8.38
N CYS A 59 6.96 1.85 7.71
CA CYS A 59 5.92 0.91 7.32
C CYS A 59 6.03 -0.35 8.13
N TYR A 60 4.98 -1.14 8.13
CA TYR A 60 5.07 -2.49 8.68
C TYR A 60 5.47 -3.40 7.52
N GLU A 61 6.60 -4.06 7.66
CA GLU A 61 7.02 -5.00 6.63
C GLU A 61 6.72 -6.40 7.10
N VAL A 62 6.00 -7.16 6.31
CA VAL A 62 5.58 -8.51 6.65
C VAL A 62 6.30 -9.48 5.76
N LYS A 63 6.81 -10.56 6.35
CA LYS A 63 7.37 -11.63 5.57
C LYS A 63 6.65 -12.90 5.95
N GLY A 64 6.36 -13.73 5.02
CA GLY A 64 5.67 -14.98 5.28
C GLY A 64 5.24 -15.64 4.01
N TYR A 65 4.14 -16.37 4.06
CA TYR A 65 3.64 -17.07 2.90
C TYR A 65 2.17 -16.70 2.73
N ASP A 66 1.72 -16.60 1.50
CA ASP A 66 0.32 -16.28 1.25
C ASP A 66 -0.52 -17.55 1.33
N GLN A 67 -1.80 -17.43 1.01
CA GLN A 67 -2.71 -18.57 1.15
C GLN A 67 -2.39 -19.67 0.14
N HIS A 68 -1.59 -19.39 -0.85
CA HIS A 68 -1.22 -20.41 -1.83
C HIS A 68 0.17 -20.98 -1.54
N GLY A 69 0.77 -20.59 -0.46
CA GLY A 69 2.09 -21.06 -0.10
C GLY A 69 3.25 -20.35 -0.75
N ASN A 70 2.98 -19.23 -1.41
CA ASN A 70 4.04 -18.46 -2.03
C ASN A 70 4.70 -17.55 -1.02
N LYS A 71 6.01 -17.37 -1.14
CA LYS A 71 6.71 -16.52 -0.22
C LYS A 71 6.38 -15.09 -0.53
N VAL A 72 6.03 -14.29 0.46
CA VAL A 72 5.65 -12.92 0.25
C VAL A 72 6.42 -11.97 1.13
N LYS A 73 6.56 -10.75 0.66
CA LYS A 73 7.13 -9.69 1.44
C LYS A 73 6.22 -8.51 1.14
N ALA A 74 5.57 -7.98 2.12
CA ALA A 74 4.59 -6.93 1.91
C ALA A 74 4.80 -5.78 2.86
N GLU A 75 4.42 -4.58 2.45
CA GLU A 75 4.53 -3.42 3.30
C GLU A 75 3.16 -2.80 3.46
N TYR A 76 2.83 -2.42 4.67
CA TYR A 76 1.54 -1.87 5.00
C TYR A 76 1.68 -0.56 5.73
N PHE A 77 0.72 0.34 5.52
CA PHE A 77 0.70 1.58 6.28
C PHE A 77 0.25 1.22 7.68
N PRO A 78 0.98 1.64 8.72
CA PRO A 78 0.68 1.17 10.07
C PRO A 78 -0.65 1.63 10.65
N ALA A 79 -1.13 2.77 10.23
CA ALA A 79 -2.38 3.27 10.81
C ALA A 79 -3.58 2.65 10.13
N SER A 80 -3.59 2.58 8.82
CA SER A 80 -4.75 2.04 8.11
C SER A 80 -4.64 0.57 7.85
N LEU A 81 -3.45 0.03 7.90
CA LEU A 81 -3.13 -1.34 7.54
C LEU A 81 -3.44 -1.61 6.06
N ARG A 82 -3.37 -0.53 5.26
CA ARG A 82 -3.61 -0.69 3.85
C ARG A 82 -2.32 -1.14 3.18
N LEU A 83 -2.41 -2.01 2.23
CA LEU A 83 -1.25 -2.55 1.55
C LEU A 83 -0.59 -1.46 0.73
N ARG A 84 0.73 -1.32 0.86
CA ARG A 84 1.47 -0.39 0.08
C ARG A 84 2.27 -1.08 -0.99
N LYS A 85 2.87 -2.22 -0.70
CA LYS A 85 3.70 -2.88 -1.67
C LYS A 85 3.68 -4.36 -1.42
N LEU A 86 3.63 -5.13 -2.45
CA LEU A 86 3.59 -6.58 -2.32
C LEU A 86 4.53 -7.21 -3.31
N GLU A 87 5.41 -8.07 -2.83
CA GLU A 87 6.29 -8.83 -3.68
C GLU A 87 6.01 -10.30 -3.43
N ILE A 88 5.75 -11.04 -4.46
CA ILE A 88 5.46 -12.45 -4.33
C ILE A 88 6.47 -13.26 -5.10
N LYS A 89 7.05 -14.27 -4.45
CA LYS A 89 7.97 -15.09 -5.14
C LYS A 89 7.27 -16.38 -5.33
N TYR A 90 6.87 -16.72 -6.53
CA TYR A 90 6.10 -17.91 -6.77
C TYR A 90 6.99 -19.15 -6.70
N ASP A 91 6.48 -20.17 -6.02
CA ASP A 91 7.20 -21.37 -5.93
C ASP A 91 6.97 -22.06 -7.23
N LYS A 92 7.81 -22.93 -7.66
CA LYS A 92 7.61 -23.60 -8.90
C LYS A 92 6.42 -24.46 -8.83
N ASP A 93 6.02 -24.90 -7.67
CA ASP A 93 4.84 -25.72 -7.56
C ASP A 93 3.62 -24.91 -7.18
N ALA A 94 3.67 -23.63 -7.15
CA ALA A 94 2.56 -22.86 -6.68
C ALA A 94 1.49 -22.66 -7.71
N VAL A 95 0.30 -22.39 -7.25
CA VAL A 95 -0.79 -22.15 -8.17
C VAL A 95 -0.74 -20.67 -8.49
N ILE A 96 -0.57 -20.31 -9.71
CA ILE A 96 -0.49 -18.93 -10.10
C ILE A 96 -1.81 -18.51 -10.70
N PRO A 97 -2.38 -17.44 -10.23
CA PRO A 97 -3.66 -16.99 -10.75
C PRO A 97 -3.58 -16.73 -12.24
N ALA A 98 -4.61 -17.03 -12.93
CA ALA A 98 -4.61 -16.94 -14.36
C ALA A 98 -4.23 -15.59 -14.88
N GLU A 99 -4.65 -14.56 -14.25
CA GLU A 99 -4.33 -13.31 -14.76
C GLU A 99 -2.94 -12.98 -14.57
N SER A 100 -2.24 -13.55 -13.64
CA SER A 100 -0.88 -13.23 -13.48
C SER A 100 -0.03 -13.98 -14.43
N SER A 101 -0.49 -15.03 -14.97
CA SER A 101 0.38 -15.82 -15.80
C SER A 101 0.74 -15.11 -17.07
N ASP A 102 -0.03 -14.13 -17.45
CA ASP A 102 0.31 -13.46 -18.64
C ASP A 102 1.23 -12.35 -18.41
N GLU A 103 1.50 -11.94 -17.22
CA GLU A 103 2.32 -10.90 -17.04
C GLU A 103 3.60 -11.33 -16.70
N LYS A 104 4.58 -10.77 -17.07
CA LYS A 104 5.80 -11.15 -16.77
C LYS A 104 6.11 -10.66 -15.52
N ILE A 105 6.13 -11.26 -14.52
CA ILE A 105 6.46 -10.75 -13.26
C ILE A 105 7.85 -10.98 -13.01
N ASN A 106 8.61 -10.00 -12.83
CA ASN A 106 9.97 -10.13 -12.57
C ASN A 106 10.27 -9.88 -11.17
N PHE A 107 10.79 -10.72 -10.46
CA PHE A 107 11.13 -10.51 -9.06
C PHE A 107 12.60 -10.57 -8.83
#